data_d4c9951836a07b1197182adbbbaa4d47
#
_entry.id   d4c9951836a07b1197182adbbbaa4d47
#
_cell.length_a   1.000
_cell.length_b   1.000
_cell.length_c   1.000
_cell.angle_alpha   90.00
_cell.angle_beta   90.00
_cell.angle_gamma   90.00
#
_symmetry.space_group_name_H-M   'P 1'
#
loop_
_entity.id
_entity.type
_entity.pdbx_description
1 polymer ?
#
loop_
_entity_poly.entity_id
_entity_poly.type
_entity_poly.pdbx_seq_one_letter_code
_entity_poly.pdbx_strand_id
1 'polypeptide(L)'
;MDNTKVCEWCEEKTAHGDQSSVYWELPDGSRAIQIADVPSMSCSHCGMEYQEEGVINEIEDQLMLIDTKLIDKVVAYKDLMKLPRLLKKNYFRY
;
A
#
# COMPACT_ATOMS: atom_id res chain seq x y z
N MET A 1 21.25 -12.36 8.33
CA MET A 1 20.73 -11.13 8.92
C MET A 1 19.25 -11.29 9.19
N ASP A 2 18.82 -10.98 10.40
CA ASP A 2 17.44 -11.14 10.79
C ASP A 2 16.63 -9.94 10.30
N ASN A 3 15.68 -10.18 9.35
CA ASN A 3 14.82 -9.14 8.80
C ASN A 3 13.46 -9.06 9.51
N THR A 4 13.33 -9.76 10.65
CA THR A 4 12.07 -9.71 11.39
C THR A 4 11.92 -8.41 12.15
N LYS A 5 10.68 -7.97 12.26
CA LYS A 5 10.28 -6.78 13.02
C LYS A 5 9.23 -7.17 14.05
N VAL A 6 8.99 -6.28 15.00
CA VAL A 6 7.90 -6.47 15.97
C VAL A 6 6.58 -6.37 15.23
N CYS A 7 5.74 -7.40 15.36
CA CYS A 7 4.41 -7.41 14.78
C CYS A 7 3.51 -6.41 15.51
N GLU A 8 2.80 -5.58 14.75
CA GLU A 8 1.89 -4.59 15.32
C GLU A 8 0.66 -5.20 15.99
N TRP A 9 0.38 -6.48 15.70
CA TRP A 9 -0.82 -7.15 16.22
C TRP A 9 -0.55 -8.01 17.44
N CYS A 10 0.52 -8.81 17.44
CA CYS A 10 0.82 -9.71 18.56
C CYS A 10 2.03 -9.28 19.37
N GLU A 11 2.73 -8.24 18.94
CA GLU A 11 3.91 -7.68 19.60
C GLU A 11 5.10 -8.63 19.70
N GLU A 12 5.04 -9.77 19.00
CA GLU A 12 6.17 -10.70 18.91
C GLU A 12 7.10 -10.30 17.77
N LYS A 13 8.38 -10.60 17.90
CA LYS A 13 9.41 -10.25 16.92
C LYS A 13 9.44 -11.25 15.77
N THR A 14 8.30 -11.47 15.12
CA THR A 14 8.09 -12.50 14.12
C THR A 14 7.56 -11.95 12.78
N ALA A 15 7.37 -10.63 12.67
CA ALA A 15 6.93 -10.03 11.42
C ALA A 15 8.10 -9.88 10.45
N HIS A 16 7.85 -10.19 9.18
CA HIS A 16 8.86 -10.10 8.11
C HIS A 16 8.24 -9.48 6.86
N GLY A 17 9.12 -8.93 6.01
CA GLY A 17 8.70 -8.33 4.75
C GLY A 17 8.17 -9.36 3.76
N ASP A 18 7.07 -9.02 3.09
CA ASP A 18 6.43 -9.85 2.09
C ASP A 18 5.72 -8.94 1.08
N GLN A 19 5.09 -9.54 0.10
CA GLN A 19 4.29 -8.82 -0.89
C GLN A 19 2.90 -9.45 -0.95
N SER A 20 1.88 -8.61 -1.06
CA SER A 20 0.51 -9.09 -1.18
C SER A 20 -0.31 -8.18 -2.09
N SER A 21 -1.43 -8.71 -2.58
CA SER A 21 -2.39 -7.93 -3.34
C SER A 21 -3.44 -7.38 -2.41
N VAL A 22 -3.79 -6.12 -2.60
CA VAL A 22 -4.81 -5.45 -1.79
C VAL A 22 -5.86 -4.81 -2.70
N TYR A 23 -7.09 -4.71 -2.19
CA TYR A 23 -8.15 -3.96 -2.86
C TYR A 23 -8.23 -2.58 -2.22
N TRP A 24 -8.34 -1.57 -3.05
CA TRP A 24 -8.32 -0.18 -2.60
C TRP A 24 -9.40 0.61 -3.31
N GLU A 25 -10.26 1.28 -2.55
CA GLU A 25 -11.26 2.16 -3.11
C GLU A 25 -10.60 3.47 -3.55
N LEU A 26 -10.95 3.94 -4.76
CA LEU A 26 -10.44 5.21 -5.25
C LEU A 26 -10.97 6.37 -4.39
N PRO A 27 -10.20 7.47 -4.25
CA PRO A 27 -10.60 8.60 -3.40
C PRO A 27 -11.93 9.22 -3.78
N ASP A 28 -12.33 9.16 -5.05
CA ASP A 28 -13.61 9.67 -5.52
C ASP A 28 -14.78 8.69 -5.29
N GLY A 29 -14.49 7.50 -4.80
CA GLY A 29 -15.50 6.47 -4.54
C GLY A 29 -16.09 5.83 -5.77
N SER A 30 -15.54 6.08 -6.97
CA SER A 30 -16.13 5.60 -8.22
C SER A 30 -15.98 4.09 -8.41
N ARG A 31 -14.89 3.51 -7.89
CA ARG A 31 -14.62 2.06 -8.02
C ARG A 31 -13.48 1.67 -7.08
N ALA A 32 -13.33 0.36 -6.90
CA ALA A 32 -12.16 -0.21 -6.24
C ALA A 32 -11.21 -0.80 -7.27
N ILE A 33 -9.93 -0.78 -6.97
CA ILE A 33 -8.90 -1.39 -7.80
C ILE A 33 -8.13 -2.43 -6.98
N GLN A 34 -7.45 -3.35 -7.68
CA GLN A 34 -6.53 -4.27 -7.04
C GLN A 34 -5.10 -3.76 -7.26
N ILE A 35 -4.34 -3.64 -6.18
CA ILE A 35 -2.92 -3.29 -6.24
C ILE A 35 -2.13 -4.55 -5.93
N ALA A 36 -1.36 -5.01 -6.89
CA ALA A 36 -0.56 -6.23 -6.77
C ALA A 36 0.85 -5.90 -6.26
N ASP A 37 1.48 -6.86 -5.62
CA ASP A 37 2.87 -6.78 -5.17
C ASP A 37 3.13 -5.61 -4.22
N VAL A 38 2.16 -5.33 -3.35
CA VAL A 38 2.28 -4.27 -2.34
C VAL A 38 3.22 -4.74 -1.23
N PRO A 39 4.22 -3.92 -0.85
CA PRO A 39 5.07 -4.25 0.30
C PRO A 39 4.21 -4.42 1.55
N SER A 40 4.33 -5.57 2.20
CA SER A 40 3.49 -5.95 3.33
C SER A 40 4.34 -6.58 4.41
N MET A 41 3.79 -6.68 5.61
CA MET A 41 4.38 -7.43 6.70
C MET A 41 3.53 -8.67 6.94
N SER A 42 4.20 -9.81 7.11
CA SER A 42 3.56 -11.08 7.42
C SER A 42 4.14 -11.60 8.73
N CYS A 43 3.27 -11.99 9.64
CA CYS A 43 3.69 -12.49 10.95
C CYS A 43 3.50 -14.01 11.00
N SER A 44 4.58 -14.73 11.26
CA SER A 44 4.53 -16.20 11.38
C SER A 44 3.89 -16.66 12.70
N HIS A 45 3.83 -15.79 13.71
CA HIS A 45 3.25 -16.12 15.02
C HIS A 45 1.73 -16.02 15.03
N CYS A 46 1.17 -14.89 14.61
CA CYS A 46 -0.28 -14.67 14.62
C CYS A 46 -0.96 -14.86 13.26
N GLY A 47 -0.18 -15.02 12.19
CA GLY A 47 -0.69 -15.21 10.83
C GLY A 47 -1.25 -13.96 10.16
N MET A 48 -1.09 -12.80 10.77
CA MET A 48 -1.60 -11.56 10.20
C MET A 48 -0.71 -11.04 9.08
N GLU A 49 -1.34 -10.53 8.02
CA GLU A 49 -0.67 -9.76 6.98
C GLU A 49 -1.21 -8.33 7.05
N TYR A 50 -0.31 -7.35 6.95
CA TYR A 50 -0.71 -5.94 7.00
C TYR A 50 0.30 -5.08 6.24
N GLN A 51 -0.13 -3.87 5.88
CA GLN A 51 0.74 -2.86 5.31
C GLN A 51 1.14 -1.88 6.41
N GLU A 52 2.41 -1.47 6.41
CA GLU A 52 2.88 -0.44 7.32
C GLU A 52 2.28 0.91 6.95
N GLU A 53 2.16 1.80 7.91
CA GLU A 53 1.54 3.12 7.73
C GLU A 53 2.18 3.91 6.59
N GLY A 54 3.50 3.85 6.44
CA GLY A 54 4.20 4.51 5.35
C GLY A 54 3.74 4.06 3.97
N VAL A 55 3.53 2.76 3.80
CA VAL A 55 3.03 2.19 2.54
C VAL A 55 1.59 2.64 2.28
N ILE A 56 0.75 2.59 3.30
CA ILE A 56 -0.66 3.03 3.20
C ILE A 56 -0.70 4.49 2.77
N ASN A 57 0.09 5.34 3.41
CA ASN A 57 0.13 6.77 3.10
C ASN A 57 0.63 7.03 1.68
N GLU A 58 1.63 6.29 1.22
CA GLU A 58 2.14 6.42 -0.16
C GLU A 58 1.07 6.05 -1.19
N ILE A 59 0.31 4.99 -0.95
CA ILE A 59 -0.78 4.58 -1.84
C ILE A 59 -1.86 5.66 -1.87
N GLU A 60 -2.29 6.12 -0.71
CA GLU A 60 -3.32 7.16 -0.61
C GLU A 60 -2.89 8.46 -1.30
N ASP A 61 -1.66 8.91 -1.06
CA ASP A 61 -1.13 10.12 -1.69
C ASP A 61 -1.05 9.94 -3.20
N GLN A 62 -0.57 8.80 -3.67
CA GLN A 62 -0.45 8.56 -5.10
C GLN A 62 -1.82 8.58 -5.78
N LEU A 63 -2.81 7.92 -5.20
CA LEU A 63 -4.16 7.90 -5.76
C LEU A 63 -4.83 9.26 -5.77
N MET A 64 -4.49 10.13 -4.81
CA MET A 64 -5.00 11.50 -4.76
C MET A 64 -4.34 12.42 -5.79
N LEU A 65 -3.10 12.11 -6.20
CA LEU A 65 -2.27 13.01 -6.98
C LEU A 65 -2.16 12.66 -8.45
N ILE A 66 -2.62 11.47 -8.85
CA ILE A 66 -2.56 11.01 -10.25
C ILE A 66 -3.94 11.07 -10.89
N ASP A 67 -3.95 10.91 -12.23
CA ASP A 67 -5.20 10.69 -12.97
C ASP A 67 -5.57 9.21 -12.87
N THR A 68 -6.57 8.89 -12.06
CA THR A 68 -6.99 7.51 -11.82
C THR A 68 -7.60 6.84 -13.05
N LYS A 69 -7.93 7.60 -14.08
CA LYS A 69 -8.39 7.04 -15.37
C LYS A 69 -7.28 6.27 -16.09
N LEU A 70 -6.02 6.49 -15.71
CA LEU A 70 -4.88 5.77 -16.27
C LEU A 70 -4.68 4.39 -15.64
N ILE A 71 -5.42 4.06 -14.61
CA ILE A 71 -5.28 2.82 -13.86
C ILE A 71 -6.32 1.81 -14.35
N ASP A 72 -5.86 0.60 -14.70
CA ASP A 72 -6.73 -0.54 -14.97
C ASP A 72 -7.30 -1.12 -13.67
N LYS A 73 -8.09 -2.18 -13.77
CA LYS A 73 -8.65 -2.86 -12.59
C LYS A 73 -7.57 -3.42 -11.67
N VAL A 74 -6.42 -3.81 -12.23
CA VAL A 74 -5.28 -4.34 -11.51
C VAL A 74 -4.05 -3.53 -11.90
N VAL A 75 -3.30 -3.06 -10.92
CA VAL A 75 -2.04 -2.35 -11.15
C VAL A 75 -1.02 -2.84 -10.12
N ALA A 76 0.22 -3.08 -10.56
CA ALA A 76 1.30 -3.42 -9.64
C ALA A 76 1.72 -2.16 -8.85
N TYR A 77 2.08 -2.35 -7.59
CA TYR A 77 2.48 -1.24 -6.71
C TYR A 77 3.57 -0.37 -7.35
N LYS A 78 4.61 -1.00 -7.89
CA LYS A 78 5.71 -0.26 -8.52
C LYS A 78 5.27 0.56 -9.73
N ASP A 79 4.32 0.04 -10.50
CA ASP A 79 3.79 0.74 -11.67
C ASP A 79 2.90 1.89 -11.26
N LEU A 80 2.09 1.70 -10.20
CA LEU A 80 1.28 2.76 -9.62
C LEU A 80 2.15 3.93 -9.16
N MET A 81 3.28 3.63 -8.50
CA MET A 81 4.19 4.66 -7.98
C MET A 81 4.96 5.39 -9.08
N LYS A 82 5.03 4.84 -10.29
CA LYS A 82 5.67 5.47 -11.44
C LYS A 82 4.76 6.41 -12.22
N LEU A 83 3.46 6.38 -11.98
CA LEU A 83 2.53 7.24 -12.70
C LEU A 83 2.80 8.72 -12.37
N PRO A 84 2.74 9.61 -13.39
CA PRO A 84 3.01 11.03 -13.16
C PRO A 84 1.94 11.65 -12.28
N ARG A 85 2.37 12.45 -11.33
CA ARG A 85 1.46 13.17 -10.42
C ARG A 85 0.99 14.46 -11.06
N LEU A 86 -0.30 14.74 -10.95
CA LEU A 86 -0.89 16.00 -11.38
C LEU A 86 -0.49 17.15 -10.44
N LEU A 87 -0.27 16.82 -9.16
CA LEU A 87 0.25 17.74 -8.15
C LEU A 87 1.51 17.13 -7.54
N LYS A 88 2.44 17.97 -7.09
CA LYS A 88 3.73 17.52 -6.54
C LYS A 88 3.59 16.96 -5.13
N LYS A 89 2.59 17.39 -4.38
CA LYS A 89 2.33 16.92 -3.02
C LYS A 89 0.84 16.94 -2.72
N ASN A 90 0.46 16.17 -1.71
CA ASN A 90 -0.93 16.14 -1.26
C ASN A 90 -1.21 17.31 -0.33
N TYR A 91 -1.92 18.30 -0.84
CA TYR A 91 -2.30 19.50 -0.08
C TYR A 91 -3.42 19.22 0.93
N PHE A 92 -4.05 18.05 0.87
CA PHE A 92 -5.15 17.66 1.74
C PHE A 92 -4.67 16.88 2.96
N ARG A 93 -3.38 16.55 3.03
CA ARG A 93 -2.78 15.84 4.16
C ARG A 93 -2.02 16.81 5.05
N TYR A 94 -2.33 16.78 6.33
CA TYR A 94 -1.71 17.62 7.34
C TYR A 94 -0.77 16.82 8.21
#